data_5f0f08d6efa20bbf5dbf0c710670b018
#
_entry.id   5f0f08d6efa20bbf5dbf0c710670b018
#
_cell.length_a   1.000
_cell.length_b   1.000
_cell.length_c   1.000
_cell.angle_alpha   90.00
_cell.angle_beta   90.00
_cell.angle_gamma   90.00
#
_symmetry.space_group_name_H-M   'P 1'
#
loop_
_entity.id
_entity.type
_entity.pdbx_description
1 polymer ?
#
loop_
_entity_poly.entity_id
_entity_poly.type
_entity_poly.pdbx_seq_one_letter_code
_entity_poly.pdbx_strand_id
1 'polypeptide(L)'
;MIFGKHINKYYLRYSPMLLLGVLALLLVDYMQLVIPELYRMIINGIDHGQVDGVPFDMTFLLDRICFPMIIVIVALVIGRFLWRICFFGAGVKLETDIRSKMFDRAKDLSQQYYQVNKVGNMMSYFTNDLDTVQECFGWGIMMFFDAVLLGILAIIKMAKMNPLLTVLCMIPMVFLLAASLIVGKYMTEKWDKRQAAFSSLSDFSQETFAGIAVVKAFVKESNELLKFKKLSKVNEDTNVDYTKLSVLLHVSLTLFIESVICIIIGYGGYLVYNETFDAGMLLEFIGYFNSVIWPVMAVSELIGMHAQGKASLNRISELLDATPDVYDRDVEQIDDIRGDIEFKDLTFTYPDGDVEVLSNVSFKINAGERVGLIGRTGSGKTTVVDLILRTYNVPDGTLFIDGKDVNKIPIKSVRAAAAYVPQDNFLFSDTIENNITFATDGGTHDDVEYAAKMADVHDNIIDFPLQYNSVLGERGVTVSGGQKQRISIARALMKNAPILILDDSVSAVDVKTEKAILGNLASMREGKTTILIAHRISTIEDMDKIIFIDNGQVVAVGDHVTLCETCPEYKSMVDLQRLDEEHKTSEAKEVEANV
;
A
#
# COMPACT_ATOMS: atom_id res chain seq x y z
N MET A 1 9.16 15.08 16.50
CA MET A 1 9.85 15.02 15.17
C MET A 1 10.36 13.61 14.93
N ILE A 2 10.22 13.10 13.71
CA ILE A 2 10.77 11.80 13.30
C ILE A 2 12.00 12.01 12.42
N PHE A 3 13.06 11.22 12.66
CA PHE A 3 14.30 11.28 11.90
C PHE A 3 14.59 9.95 11.25
N GLY A 4 15.12 9.95 10.02
CA GLY A 4 15.49 8.76 9.27
C GLY A 4 16.14 9.09 7.93
N LYS A 5 16.82 8.12 7.35
CA LYS A 5 17.57 8.23 6.08
C LYS A 5 16.75 8.89 4.96
N HIS A 6 15.48 8.53 4.83
CA HIS A 6 14.62 8.97 3.73
C HIS A 6 13.90 10.29 3.99
N ILE A 7 13.82 10.77 5.26
CA ILE A 7 13.07 11.97 5.62
C ILE A 7 13.96 13.19 5.91
N ASN A 8 15.18 12.99 6.44
CA ASN A 8 16.03 14.08 6.93
C ASN A 8 16.29 15.20 5.91
N LYS A 9 16.45 14.82 4.61
CA LYS A 9 16.66 15.80 3.54
C LYS A 9 15.49 16.75 3.32
N TYR A 10 14.28 16.34 3.68
CA TYR A 10 13.07 17.16 3.51
C TYR A 10 12.95 18.25 4.56
N TYR A 11 13.51 18.05 5.77
CA TYR A 11 13.65 19.13 6.74
C TYR A 11 14.47 20.30 6.18
N LEU A 12 15.56 20.01 5.49
CA LEU A 12 16.36 21.03 4.81
C LEU A 12 15.65 21.61 3.59
N ARG A 13 15.04 20.78 2.76
CA ARG A 13 14.34 21.21 1.54
C ARG A 13 13.18 22.14 1.83
N TYR A 14 12.39 21.85 2.87
CA TYR A 14 11.22 22.64 3.26
C TYR A 14 11.50 23.60 4.40
N SER A 15 12.76 23.79 4.83
CA SER A 15 13.14 24.68 5.93
C SER A 15 12.62 26.12 5.79
N PRO A 16 12.59 26.79 4.60
CA PRO A 16 12.05 28.14 4.50
C PRO A 16 10.55 28.19 4.85
N MET A 17 9.81 27.18 4.43
CA MET A 17 8.38 27.08 4.69
C MET A 17 8.10 26.77 6.17
N LEU A 18 8.88 25.86 6.76
CA LEU A 18 8.78 25.52 8.19
C LEU A 18 9.18 26.71 9.07
N LEU A 19 10.24 27.45 8.73
CA LEU A 19 10.66 28.65 9.48
C LEU A 19 9.59 29.75 9.43
N LEU A 20 9.01 30.02 8.27
CA LEU A 20 7.90 30.97 8.15
C LEU A 20 6.71 30.53 9.01
N GLY A 21 6.41 29.22 9.03
CA GLY A 21 5.37 28.64 9.90
C GLY A 21 5.65 28.87 11.38
N VAL A 22 6.89 28.65 11.83
CA VAL A 22 7.31 28.89 13.23
C VAL A 22 7.21 30.38 13.60
N LEU A 23 7.61 31.27 12.70
CA LEU A 23 7.48 32.71 12.94
C LEU A 23 6.00 33.16 13.05
N ALA A 24 5.15 32.62 12.17
CA ALA A 24 3.72 32.88 12.23
C ALA A 24 3.09 32.31 13.51
N LEU A 25 3.54 31.16 13.98
CA LEU A 25 3.10 30.53 15.21
C LEU A 25 3.53 31.37 16.43
N LEU A 26 4.78 31.79 16.46
CA LEU A 26 5.29 32.68 17.54
C LEU A 26 4.47 33.98 17.65
N LEU A 27 4.08 34.56 16.49
CA LEU A 27 3.20 35.74 16.48
C LEU A 27 1.83 35.42 17.08
N VAL A 28 1.25 34.28 16.70
CA VAL A 28 -0.06 33.81 17.20
C VAL A 28 0.01 33.60 18.71
N ASP A 29 1.02 32.90 19.22
CA ASP A 29 1.19 32.60 20.64
C ASP A 29 1.37 33.87 21.46
N TYR A 30 2.19 34.80 20.96
CA TYR A 30 2.38 36.11 21.61
C TYR A 30 1.08 36.90 21.66
N MET A 31 0.35 37.00 20.55
CA MET A 31 -0.93 37.72 20.48
C MET A 31 -2.02 37.07 21.33
N GLN A 32 -2.01 35.75 21.47
CA GLN A 32 -2.92 35.05 22.36
C GLN A 32 -2.70 35.42 23.83
N LEU A 33 -1.45 35.65 24.23
CA LEU A 33 -1.10 36.08 25.61
C LEU A 33 -1.37 37.56 25.87
N VAL A 34 -1.70 38.37 24.88
CA VAL A 34 -2.17 39.77 25.07
C VAL A 34 -3.62 39.81 25.55
N ILE A 35 -4.43 38.80 25.22
CA ILE A 35 -5.86 38.79 25.59
C ILE A 35 -6.09 38.88 27.12
N PRO A 36 -5.39 38.11 27.98
CA PRO A 36 -5.51 38.25 29.44
C PRO A 36 -5.13 39.63 29.95
N GLU A 37 -4.13 40.30 29.33
CA GLU A 37 -3.74 41.68 29.70
C GLU A 37 -4.89 42.68 29.43
N LEU A 38 -5.58 42.54 28.31
CA LEU A 38 -6.74 43.36 27.98
C LEU A 38 -7.90 43.12 28.97
N TYR A 39 -8.12 41.87 29.40
CA TYR A 39 -9.11 41.57 30.44
C TYR A 39 -8.75 42.23 31.79
N ARG A 40 -7.47 42.21 32.18
CA ARG A 40 -7.01 42.95 33.37
C ARG A 40 -7.38 44.43 33.30
N MET A 41 -7.12 45.09 32.16
CA MET A 41 -7.42 46.53 32.00
C MET A 41 -8.90 46.82 32.15
N ILE A 42 -9.79 45.93 31.65
CA ILE A 42 -11.24 46.09 31.81
C ILE A 42 -11.66 45.96 33.27
N ILE A 43 -11.19 44.91 33.98
CA ILE A 43 -11.56 44.66 35.37
C ILE A 43 -11.10 45.81 36.27
N ASN A 44 -9.83 46.23 36.12
CA ASN A 44 -9.27 47.32 36.91
C ASN A 44 -9.96 48.66 36.61
N GLY A 45 -10.33 48.89 35.34
CA GLY A 45 -11.09 50.09 34.96
C GLY A 45 -12.48 50.15 35.60
N ILE A 46 -13.15 49.01 35.71
CA ILE A 46 -14.46 48.91 36.36
C ILE A 46 -14.33 49.08 37.88
N ASP A 47 -13.32 48.46 38.48
CA ASP A 47 -13.13 48.45 39.95
C ASP A 47 -12.63 49.81 40.49
N HIS A 48 -11.63 50.43 39.84
CA HIS A 48 -10.99 51.63 40.31
C HIS A 48 -11.39 52.92 39.58
N GLY A 49 -12.17 52.82 38.50
CA GLY A 49 -12.55 53.95 37.64
C GLY A 49 -11.37 54.53 36.85
N GLN A 50 -10.18 53.97 36.98
CA GLN A 50 -8.96 54.35 36.25
C GLN A 50 -8.02 53.17 36.09
N VAL A 51 -7.20 53.19 35.03
CA VAL A 51 -6.16 52.18 34.74
C VAL A 51 -4.84 52.92 34.51
N ASP A 52 -3.79 52.57 35.26
CA ASP A 52 -2.46 53.20 35.20
C ASP A 52 -2.52 54.74 35.27
N GLY A 53 -3.44 55.30 36.10
CA GLY A 53 -3.61 56.75 36.31
C GLY A 53 -4.41 57.45 35.19
N VAL A 54 -4.94 56.71 34.20
CA VAL A 54 -5.82 57.25 33.14
C VAL A 54 -7.28 56.92 33.47
N PRO A 55 -8.21 57.90 33.41
CA PRO A 55 -9.63 57.64 33.66
C PRO A 55 -10.19 56.57 32.72
N PHE A 56 -10.99 55.64 33.26
CA PHE A 56 -11.67 54.61 32.47
C PHE A 56 -12.95 55.18 31.85
N ASP A 57 -12.80 55.80 30.69
CA ASP A 57 -13.89 56.39 29.92
C ASP A 57 -14.08 55.68 28.56
N MET A 58 -15.04 56.12 27.78
CA MET A 58 -15.32 55.54 26.45
C MET A 58 -14.13 55.66 25.50
N THR A 59 -13.32 56.69 25.62
CA THR A 59 -12.12 56.93 24.80
C THR A 59 -11.03 55.91 25.16
N PHE A 60 -10.81 55.68 26.45
CA PHE A 60 -9.89 54.63 26.94
C PHE A 60 -10.32 53.25 26.44
N LEU A 61 -11.62 52.94 26.55
CA LEU A 61 -12.19 51.65 26.10
C LEU A 61 -11.98 51.44 24.60
N LEU A 62 -12.19 52.44 23.78
CA LEU A 62 -11.99 52.36 22.33
C LEU A 62 -10.50 52.26 21.97
N ASP A 63 -9.64 53.09 22.50
CA ASP A 63 -8.25 53.24 22.07
C ASP A 63 -7.33 52.16 22.71
N ARG A 64 -7.55 51.80 23.96
CA ARG A 64 -6.68 50.89 24.72
C ARG A 64 -7.17 49.46 24.80
N ILE A 65 -8.44 49.21 24.50
CA ILE A 65 -9.02 47.87 24.58
C ILE A 65 -9.57 47.42 23.24
N CYS A 66 -10.56 48.16 22.66
CA CYS A 66 -11.22 47.72 21.45
C CYS A 66 -10.27 47.69 20.23
N PHE A 67 -9.50 48.76 20.03
CA PHE A 67 -8.57 48.83 18.90
C PHE A 67 -7.44 47.80 18.98
N PRO A 68 -6.72 47.61 20.11
CA PRO A 68 -5.79 46.51 20.27
C PRO A 68 -6.42 45.12 20.11
N MET A 69 -7.64 44.92 20.63
CA MET A 69 -8.35 43.65 20.45
C MET A 69 -8.62 43.32 18.99
N ILE A 70 -9.02 44.32 18.17
CA ILE A 70 -9.18 44.15 16.73
C ILE A 70 -7.84 43.76 16.08
N ILE A 71 -6.73 44.41 16.46
CA ILE A 71 -5.40 44.04 15.94
C ILE A 71 -5.05 42.61 16.33
N VAL A 72 -5.30 42.19 17.57
CA VAL A 72 -5.06 40.82 18.04
C VAL A 72 -5.88 39.85 17.24
N ILE A 73 -7.18 40.08 17.05
CA ILE A 73 -8.06 39.20 16.27
C ILE A 73 -7.55 39.04 14.82
N VAL A 74 -7.22 40.18 14.16
CA VAL A 74 -6.72 40.14 12.77
C VAL A 74 -5.39 39.39 12.71
N ALA A 75 -4.46 39.64 13.62
CA ALA A 75 -3.17 38.95 13.72
C ALA A 75 -3.35 37.42 13.95
N LEU A 76 -4.26 37.05 14.84
CA LEU A 76 -4.59 35.64 15.10
C LEU A 76 -5.17 34.94 13.86
N VAL A 77 -6.09 35.60 13.14
CA VAL A 77 -6.70 35.01 11.92
C VAL A 77 -5.64 34.84 10.85
N ILE A 78 -4.87 35.89 10.53
CA ILE A 78 -3.82 35.83 9.51
C ILE A 78 -2.73 34.82 9.89
N GLY A 79 -2.24 34.91 11.13
CA GLY A 79 -1.20 34.02 11.63
C GLY A 79 -1.61 32.57 11.66
N ARG A 80 -2.83 32.26 12.11
CA ARG A 80 -3.40 30.89 12.10
C ARG A 80 -3.59 30.33 10.69
N PHE A 81 -3.96 31.14 9.72
CA PHE A 81 -4.02 30.75 8.33
C PHE A 81 -2.63 30.47 7.76
N LEU A 82 -1.68 31.37 8.03
CA LEU A 82 -0.32 31.29 7.49
C LEU A 82 0.45 30.06 7.99
N TRP A 83 0.47 29.80 9.31
CA TRP A 83 1.19 28.64 9.83
C TRP A 83 0.56 27.31 9.36
N ARG A 84 -0.78 27.26 9.20
CA ARG A 84 -1.46 26.06 8.65
C ARG A 84 -1.00 25.75 7.23
N ILE A 85 -0.98 26.75 6.35
CA ILE A 85 -0.47 26.57 4.98
C ILE A 85 0.99 26.11 5.01
N CYS A 86 1.81 26.66 5.90
CA CYS A 86 3.22 26.33 5.99
C CYS A 86 3.45 24.89 6.47
N PHE A 87 2.90 24.49 7.60
CA PHE A 87 3.15 23.14 8.14
C PHE A 87 2.43 22.05 7.38
N PHE A 88 1.13 22.22 7.11
CA PHE A 88 0.38 21.19 6.37
C PHE A 88 0.80 21.14 4.91
N GLY A 89 1.06 22.28 4.28
CA GLY A 89 1.55 22.30 2.90
C GLY A 89 2.94 21.65 2.77
N ALA A 90 3.83 21.79 3.77
CA ALA A 90 5.10 21.07 3.79
C ALA A 90 4.89 19.57 3.96
N GLY A 91 3.93 19.15 4.81
CA GLY A 91 3.55 17.75 5.00
C GLY A 91 3.03 17.10 3.73
N VAL A 92 2.08 17.73 3.04
CA VAL A 92 1.51 17.22 1.77
C VAL A 92 2.56 17.11 0.65
N LYS A 93 3.48 18.10 0.57
CA LYS A 93 4.59 18.02 -0.40
C LYS A 93 5.55 16.88 -0.09
N LEU A 94 5.86 16.65 1.19
CA LEU A 94 6.65 15.50 1.63
C LEU A 94 5.98 14.18 1.22
N GLU A 95 4.69 14.05 1.52
CA GLU A 95 3.89 12.88 1.19
C GLU A 95 3.94 12.57 -0.31
N THR A 96 3.70 13.57 -1.17
CA THR A 96 3.76 13.43 -2.62
C THR A 96 5.15 12.97 -3.10
N ASP A 97 6.21 13.57 -2.57
CA ASP A 97 7.59 13.21 -2.92
C ASP A 97 7.97 11.79 -2.49
N ILE A 98 7.52 11.37 -1.29
CA ILE A 98 7.78 10.01 -0.80
C ILE A 98 6.95 9.00 -1.57
N ARG A 99 5.66 9.26 -1.81
CA ARG A 99 4.77 8.40 -2.60
C ARG A 99 5.34 8.12 -4.00
N SER A 100 5.79 9.16 -4.67
CA SER A 100 6.43 9.01 -5.99
C SER A 100 7.67 8.11 -5.93
N LYS A 101 8.52 8.26 -4.91
CA LYS A 101 9.70 7.40 -4.74
C LYS A 101 9.36 5.96 -4.37
N MET A 102 8.33 5.77 -3.55
CA MET A 102 7.84 4.43 -3.22
C MET A 102 7.33 3.73 -4.48
N PHE A 103 6.59 4.45 -5.33
CA PHE A 103 6.11 3.90 -6.60
C PHE A 103 7.26 3.56 -7.55
N ASP A 104 8.24 4.48 -7.69
CA ASP A 104 9.43 4.24 -8.50
C ASP A 104 10.22 3.02 -8.02
N ARG A 105 10.35 2.85 -6.70
CA ARG A 105 11.02 1.66 -6.14
C ARG A 105 10.17 0.40 -6.36
N ALA A 106 8.86 0.46 -6.07
CA ALA A 106 7.98 -0.68 -6.21
C ALA A 106 7.98 -1.25 -7.64
N LYS A 107 7.89 -0.41 -8.68
CA LYS A 107 7.88 -0.89 -10.09
C LYS A 107 9.19 -1.61 -10.50
N ASP A 108 10.30 -1.32 -9.82
CA ASP A 108 11.61 -1.90 -10.12
C ASP A 108 11.89 -3.21 -9.33
N LEU A 109 11.03 -3.55 -8.35
CA LEU A 109 11.17 -4.78 -7.57
C LEU A 109 10.77 -6.01 -8.40
N SER A 110 11.40 -7.15 -8.07
CA SER A 110 11.15 -8.43 -8.74
C SER A 110 9.78 -9.01 -8.39
N GLN A 111 9.27 -9.93 -9.22
CA GLN A 111 8.04 -10.68 -8.94
C GLN A 111 8.14 -11.47 -7.63
N GLN A 112 9.32 -12.00 -7.30
CA GLN A 112 9.62 -12.67 -6.04
C GLN A 112 9.27 -11.81 -4.82
N TYR A 113 9.62 -10.53 -4.84
CA TYR A 113 9.27 -9.60 -3.76
C TYR A 113 7.75 -9.55 -3.52
N TYR A 114 6.96 -9.55 -4.60
CA TYR A 114 5.49 -9.50 -4.53
C TYR A 114 4.84 -10.82 -4.09
N GLN A 115 5.52 -11.94 -4.27
CA GLN A 115 5.06 -13.24 -3.75
C GLN A 115 5.17 -13.31 -2.22
N VAL A 116 6.29 -12.81 -1.68
CA VAL A 116 6.53 -12.76 -0.22
C VAL A 116 5.72 -11.62 0.41
N ASN A 117 5.67 -10.44 -0.23
CA ASN A 117 5.02 -9.24 0.29
C ASN A 117 3.66 -9.03 -0.36
N LYS A 118 2.59 -9.40 0.33
CA LYS A 118 1.23 -9.26 -0.18
C LYS A 118 0.93 -7.83 -0.60
N VAL A 119 0.38 -7.64 -1.80
CA VAL A 119 0.03 -6.31 -2.36
C VAL A 119 -0.87 -5.49 -1.41
N GLY A 120 -1.80 -6.14 -0.70
CA GLY A 120 -2.64 -5.46 0.29
C GLY A 120 -1.85 -4.81 1.43
N ASN A 121 -0.79 -5.46 1.93
CA ASN A 121 0.10 -4.86 2.94
C ASN A 121 0.89 -3.68 2.37
N MET A 122 1.36 -3.80 1.13
CA MET A 122 2.05 -2.70 0.45
C MET A 122 1.16 -1.48 0.25
N MET A 123 -0.12 -1.68 -0.10
CA MET A 123 -1.08 -0.59 -0.21
C MET A 123 -1.25 0.19 1.10
N SER A 124 -1.14 -0.48 2.26
CA SER A 124 -1.13 0.20 3.56
C SER A 124 0.06 1.15 3.73
N TYR A 125 1.22 0.87 3.12
CA TYR A 125 2.37 1.80 3.13
C TYR A 125 2.10 3.08 2.35
N PHE A 126 1.39 2.97 1.20
CA PHE A 126 1.02 4.11 0.34
C PHE A 126 -0.11 4.97 0.89
N THR A 127 -0.87 4.45 1.85
CA THR A 127 -2.00 5.11 2.50
C THR A 127 -1.68 5.39 3.98
N ASN A 128 -2.11 4.54 4.89
CA ASN A 128 -2.07 4.77 6.33
C ASN A 128 -0.68 5.11 6.89
N ASP A 129 0.38 4.41 6.45
CA ASP A 129 1.73 4.66 6.95
C ASP A 129 2.28 6.00 6.45
N LEU A 130 2.02 6.32 5.20
CA LEU A 130 2.46 7.57 4.60
C LEU A 130 1.72 8.77 5.19
N ASP A 131 0.40 8.64 5.44
CA ASP A 131 -0.42 9.65 6.12
C ASP A 131 0.12 9.90 7.54
N THR A 132 0.44 8.84 8.28
CA THR A 132 1.04 8.95 9.62
C THR A 132 2.39 9.70 9.59
N VAL A 133 3.23 9.45 8.60
CA VAL A 133 4.50 10.17 8.42
C VAL A 133 4.25 11.63 8.05
N GLN A 134 3.29 11.92 7.20
CA GLN A 134 2.86 13.25 6.80
C GLN A 134 2.33 14.04 8.01
N GLU A 135 1.47 13.45 8.83
CA GLU A 135 0.97 14.07 10.07
C GLU A 135 2.11 14.38 11.05
N CYS A 136 3.05 13.46 11.25
CA CYS A 136 4.22 13.70 12.09
C CYS A 136 5.09 14.87 11.58
N PHE A 137 5.22 15.00 10.26
CA PHE A 137 6.02 16.08 9.65
C PHE A 137 5.27 17.41 9.62
N GLY A 138 3.97 17.44 9.43
CA GLY A 138 3.14 18.65 9.44
C GLY A 138 2.69 19.04 10.85
N TRP A 139 1.72 18.30 11.36
CA TRP A 139 1.10 18.54 12.67
C TRP A 139 2.08 18.34 13.83
N GLY A 140 2.90 17.29 13.80
CA GLY A 140 3.84 16.98 14.87
C GLY A 140 4.93 18.07 15.06
N ILE A 141 5.45 18.65 13.97
CA ILE A 141 6.40 19.76 14.05
C ILE A 141 5.71 21.00 14.61
N MET A 142 4.52 21.33 14.12
CA MET A 142 3.74 22.46 14.60
C MET A 142 3.46 22.32 16.09
N MET A 143 2.92 21.20 16.53
CA MET A 143 2.59 20.94 17.94
C MET A 143 3.81 21.03 18.86
N PHE A 144 4.98 20.58 18.38
CA PHE A 144 6.22 20.70 19.14
C PHE A 144 6.61 22.16 19.36
N PHE A 145 6.63 22.98 18.30
CA PHE A 145 6.97 24.39 18.42
C PHE A 145 5.93 25.19 19.21
N ASP A 146 4.64 24.94 18.97
CA ASP A 146 3.53 25.56 19.69
C ASP A 146 3.63 25.29 21.21
N ALA A 147 3.77 24.02 21.60
CA ALA A 147 3.91 23.66 23.00
C ALA A 147 5.13 24.31 23.67
N VAL A 148 6.27 24.38 22.98
CA VAL A 148 7.49 24.97 23.50
C VAL A 148 7.39 26.50 23.57
N LEU A 149 6.94 27.16 22.50
CA LEU A 149 6.88 28.62 22.41
C LEU A 149 5.80 29.17 23.34
N LEU A 150 4.56 28.67 23.24
CA LEU A 150 3.46 29.12 24.09
C LEU A 150 3.73 28.82 25.57
N GLY A 151 4.23 27.61 25.87
CA GLY A 151 4.56 27.23 27.26
C GLY A 151 5.63 28.13 27.89
N ILE A 152 6.73 28.38 27.18
CA ILE A 152 7.82 29.26 27.66
C ILE A 152 7.30 30.69 27.83
N LEU A 153 6.59 31.23 26.83
CA LEU A 153 6.07 32.62 26.90
C LEU A 153 5.08 32.80 28.06
N ALA A 154 4.15 31.86 28.25
CA ALA A 154 3.17 31.89 29.33
C ALA A 154 3.85 31.81 30.71
N ILE A 155 4.82 30.91 30.92
CA ILE A 155 5.55 30.77 32.16
C ILE A 155 6.36 32.05 32.47
N ILE A 156 7.00 32.67 31.47
CA ILE A 156 7.72 33.95 31.64
C ILE A 156 6.76 35.05 32.08
N LYS A 157 5.56 35.13 31.46
CA LYS A 157 4.54 36.13 31.86
C LYS A 157 4.05 35.90 33.28
N MET A 158 3.74 34.67 33.68
CA MET A 158 3.35 34.31 35.05
C MET A 158 4.46 34.62 36.06
N ALA A 159 5.71 34.25 35.75
CA ALA A 159 6.86 34.48 36.64
C ALA A 159 7.18 35.99 36.84
N LYS A 160 6.95 36.82 35.83
CA LYS A 160 7.07 38.30 35.97
C LYS A 160 6.01 38.89 36.87
N MET A 161 4.81 38.29 36.94
CA MET A 161 3.76 38.76 37.86
C MET A 161 4.04 38.32 39.29
N ASN A 162 4.24 37.03 39.53
CA ASN A 162 4.62 36.52 40.86
C ASN A 162 5.37 35.17 40.72
N PRO A 163 6.70 35.13 41.02
CA PRO A 163 7.49 33.90 40.88
C PRO A 163 7.03 32.77 41.81
N LEU A 164 6.63 33.12 43.06
CA LEU A 164 6.22 32.10 44.04
C LEU A 164 4.92 31.43 43.65
N LEU A 165 3.91 32.21 43.24
CA LEU A 165 2.65 31.66 42.74
C LEU A 165 2.86 30.79 41.51
N THR A 166 3.74 31.21 40.59
CA THR A 166 4.10 30.42 39.40
C THR A 166 4.70 29.07 39.79
N VAL A 167 5.65 29.02 40.71
CA VAL A 167 6.25 27.76 41.19
C VAL A 167 5.19 26.86 41.84
N LEU A 168 4.31 27.43 42.68
CA LEU A 168 3.23 26.68 43.33
C LEU A 168 2.28 26.05 42.29
N CYS A 169 1.99 26.73 41.18
CA CYS A 169 1.16 26.21 40.10
C CYS A 169 1.86 25.13 39.27
N MET A 170 3.21 25.24 39.12
CA MET A 170 3.96 24.26 38.34
C MET A 170 4.13 22.91 39.05
N ILE A 171 4.07 22.84 40.38
CA ILE A 171 4.21 21.58 41.13
C ILE A 171 3.13 20.56 40.73
N PRO A 172 1.82 20.83 40.78
CA PRO A 172 0.80 19.87 40.32
C PRO A 172 0.94 19.54 38.85
N MET A 173 1.40 20.46 37.99
CA MET A 173 1.59 20.23 36.56
C MET A 173 2.73 19.22 36.29
N VAL A 174 3.81 19.26 37.08
CA VAL A 174 4.89 18.25 37.00
C VAL A 174 4.38 16.87 37.42
N PHE A 175 3.57 16.80 38.50
CA PHE A 175 2.93 15.55 38.91
C PHE A 175 1.96 15.02 37.84
N LEU A 176 1.21 15.90 37.19
CA LEU A 176 0.34 15.56 36.09
C LEU A 176 1.13 14.94 34.91
N LEU A 177 2.25 15.60 34.53
CA LEU A 177 3.11 15.07 33.47
C LEU A 177 3.66 13.69 33.82
N ALA A 178 4.15 13.49 35.05
CA ALA A 178 4.63 12.18 35.50
C ALA A 178 3.52 11.11 35.51
N ALA A 179 2.35 11.46 35.99
CA ALA A 179 1.18 10.57 35.97
C ALA A 179 0.77 10.20 34.53
N SER A 180 0.73 11.16 33.60
CA SER A 180 0.45 10.93 32.18
C SER A 180 1.43 9.96 31.54
N LEU A 181 2.72 10.06 31.82
CA LEU A 181 3.75 9.16 31.29
C LEU A 181 3.59 7.72 31.82
N ILE A 182 3.28 7.59 33.11
CA ILE A 182 3.07 6.28 33.76
C ILE A 182 1.80 5.61 33.21
N VAL A 183 0.68 6.33 33.23
CA VAL A 183 -0.61 5.79 32.76
C VAL A 183 -0.59 5.56 31.25
N GLY A 184 0.09 6.40 30.48
CA GLY A 184 0.25 6.26 29.04
C GLY A 184 0.81 4.88 28.64
N LYS A 185 1.77 4.34 29.40
CA LYS A 185 2.30 3.00 29.16
C LYS A 185 1.21 1.91 29.30
N TYR A 186 0.38 1.99 30.35
CA TYR A 186 -0.72 1.03 30.54
C TYR A 186 -1.84 1.23 29.51
N MET A 187 -2.06 2.47 29.08
CA MET A 187 -3.02 2.76 27.99
C MET A 187 -2.60 2.13 26.67
N THR A 188 -1.30 2.19 26.33
CA THR A 188 -0.79 1.55 25.12
C THR A 188 -1.05 0.03 25.14
N GLU A 189 -0.77 -0.66 26.25
CA GLU A 189 -1.05 -2.09 26.39
C GLU A 189 -2.55 -2.42 26.21
N LYS A 190 -3.42 -1.61 26.80
CA LYS A 190 -4.88 -1.80 26.66
C LYS A 190 -5.36 -1.47 25.24
N TRP A 191 -4.77 -0.47 24.61
CA TRP A 191 -5.02 -0.13 23.21
C TRP A 191 -4.66 -1.28 22.28
N ASP A 192 -3.49 -1.90 22.47
CA ASP A 192 -3.04 -3.03 21.64
C ASP A 192 -4.01 -4.21 21.75
N LYS A 193 -4.48 -4.53 22.98
CA LYS A 193 -5.48 -5.58 23.21
C LYS A 193 -6.81 -5.27 22.53
N ARG A 194 -7.27 -4.02 22.62
CA ARG A 194 -8.48 -3.52 21.94
C ARG A 194 -8.33 -3.64 20.43
N GLN A 195 -7.19 -3.21 19.88
CA GLN A 195 -6.91 -3.26 18.44
C GLN A 195 -6.87 -4.70 17.93
N ALA A 196 -6.24 -5.62 18.67
CA ALA A 196 -6.20 -7.03 18.33
C ALA A 196 -7.61 -7.66 18.33
N ALA A 197 -8.46 -7.33 19.32
CA ALA A 197 -9.83 -7.81 19.37
C ALA A 197 -10.67 -7.27 18.20
N PHE A 198 -10.51 -6.00 17.85
CA PHE A 198 -11.17 -5.39 16.69
C PHE A 198 -10.72 -6.01 15.37
N SER A 199 -9.41 -6.25 15.20
CA SER A 199 -8.86 -6.91 14.01
C SER A 199 -9.46 -8.30 13.85
N SER A 200 -9.48 -9.12 14.91
CA SER A 200 -10.06 -10.48 14.87
C SER A 200 -11.56 -10.47 14.51
N LEU A 201 -12.32 -9.49 14.99
CA LEU A 201 -13.72 -9.32 14.63
C LEU A 201 -13.89 -8.91 13.16
N SER A 202 -13.05 -8.01 12.68
CA SER A 202 -13.04 -7.51 11.29
C SER A 202 -12.65 -8.62 10.32
N ASP A 203 -11.59 -9.36 10.61
CA ASP A 203 -11.09 -10.48 9.79
C ASP A 203 -12.15 -11.57 9.65
N PHE A 204 -12.78 -11.95 10.76
CA PHE A 204 -13.90 -12.90 10.77
C PHE A 204 -15.07 -12.41 9.91
N SER A 205 -15.43 -11.12 10.03
CA SER A 205 -16.53 -10.54 9.26
C SER A 205 -16.21 -10.54 7.76
N GLN A 206 -15.00 -10.15 7.39
CA GLN A 206 -14.54 -10.14 6.02
C GLN A 206 -14.54 -11.55 5.41
N GLU A 207 -14.04 -12.55 6.13
CA GLU A 207 -14.05 -13.94 5.70
C GLU A 207 -15.49 -14.47 5.52
N THR A 208 -16.38 -14.20 6.48
CA THR A 208 -17.78 -14.61 6.41
C THR A 208 -18.50 -13.99 5.22
N PHE A 209 -18.29 -12.69 4.96
CA PHE A 209 -18.91 -12.01 3.81
C PHE A 209 -18.30 -12.44 2.47
N ALA A 210 -17.00 -12.67 2.39
CA ALA A 210 -16.35 -13.21 1.20
C ALA A 210 -16.88 -14.63 0.88
N GLY A 211 -17.11 -15.44 1.92
CA GLY A 211 -17.65 -16.79 1.83
C GLY A 211 -19.17 -16.89 1.93
N ILE A 212 -19.94 -15.81 1.78
CA ILE A 212 -21.38 -15.78 2.06
C ILE A 212 -22.19 -16.81 1.27
N ALA A 213 -21.78 -17.09 0.02
CA ALA A 213 -22.42 -18.10 -0.81
C ALA A 213 -22.33 -19.50 -0.17
N VAL A 214 -21.16 -19.82 0.42
CA VAL A 214 -20.94 -21.09 1.13
C VAL A 214 -21.76 -21.14 2.41
N VAL A 215 -21.74 -20.06 3.21
CA VAL A 215 -22.54 -19.96 4.44
C VAL A 215 -24.02 -20.21 4.17
N LYS A 216 -24.55 -19.60 3.08
CA LYS A 216 -25.96 -19.78 2.67
C LYS A 216 -26.22 -21.20 2.10
N ALA A 217 -25.34 -21.72 1.27
CA ALA A 217 -25.50 -23.05 0.69
C ALA A 217 -25.56 -24.15 1.76
N PHE A 218 -24.82 -23.99 2.86
CA PHE A 218 -24.81 -24.95 3.98
C PHE A 218 -25.71 -24.55 5.16
N VAL A 219 -26.52 -23.51 5.04
CA VAL A 219 -27.46 -23.02 6.08
C VAL A 219 -26.75 -22.81 7.43
N LYS A 220 -25.61 -22.09 7.42
CA LYS A 220 -24.76 -21.90 8.60
C LYS A 220 -24.84 -20.49 9.21
N GLU A 221 -25.79 -19.65 8.81
CA GLU A 221 -25.93 -18.26 9.26
C GLU A 221 -26.02 -18.15 10.79
N SER A 222 -26.79 -19.04 11.43
CA SER A 222 -26.94 -19.04 12.90
C SER A 222 -25.63 -19.37 13.61
N ASN A 223 -24.81 -20.27 13.03
CA ASN A 223 -23.53 -20.64 13.61
C ASN A 223 -22.50 -19.49 13.49
N GLU A 224 -22.45 -18.86 12.32
CA GLU A 224 -21.58 -17.69 12.10
C GLU A 224 -22.02 -16.50 12.98
N LEU A 225 -23.33 -16.29 13.19
CA LEU A 225 -23.83 -15.29 14.13
C LEU A 225 -23.38 -15.56 15.58
N LEU A 226 -23.34 -16.81 16.00
CA LEU A 226 -22.87 -17.18 17.35
C LEU A 226 -21.38 -16.90 17.52
N LYS A 227 -20.56 -17.20 16.50
CA LYS A 227 -19.12 -16.89 16.51
C LYS A 227 -18.90 -15.37 16.53
N PHE A 228 -19.60 -14.63 15.68
CA PHE A 228 -19.57 -13.17 15.65
C PHE A 228 -19.91 -12.56 17.01
N LYS A 229 -21.00 -13.03 17.68
CA LYS A 229 -21.38 -12.56 19.01
C LYS A 229 -20.27 -12.78 20.06
N LYS A 230 -19.54 -13.90 20.00
CA LYS A 230 -18.41 -14.16 20.91
C LYS A 230 -17.26 -13.17 20.68
N LEU A 231 -16.87 -12.96 19.44
CA LEU A 231 -15.82 -12.00 19.09
C LEU A 231 -16.22 -10.56 19.41
N SER A 232 -17.49 -10.21 19.13
CA SER A 232 -18.07 -8.90 19.48
C SER A 232 -18.06 -8.67 20.99
N LYS A 233 -18.31 -9.70 21.81
CA LYS A 233 -18.25 -9.59 23.27
C LYS A 233 -16.82 -9.36 23.76
N VAL A 234 -15.82 -10.06 23.20
CA VAL A 234 -14.40 -9.81 23.51
C VAL A 234 -14.00 -8.39 23.14
N ASN A 235 -14.44 -7.91 21.97
CA ASN A 235 -14.20 -6.53 21.55
C ASN A 235 -14.87 -5.51 22.47
N GLU A 236 -16.11 -5.76 22.93
CA GLU A 236 -16.80 -4.94 23.92
C GLU A 236 -16.02 -4.87 25.23
N ASP A 237 -15.61 -6.02 25.80
CA ASP A 237 -14.92 -6.09 27.09
C ASP A 237 -13.57 -5.36 27.04
N THR A 238 -12.80 -5.52 25.95
CA THR A 238 -11.52 -4.81 25.77
C THR A 238 -11.72 -3.30 25.56
N ASN A 239 -12.78 -2.88 24.85
CA ASN A 239 -13.15 -1.47 24.71
C ASN A 239 -13.53 -0.84 26.05
N VAL A 240 -14.35 -1.55 26.85
CA VAL A 240 -14.75 -1.09 28.19
C VAL A 240 -13.54 -0.93 29.10
N ASP A 241 -12.61 -1.88 29.09
CA ASP A 241 -11.38 -1.82 29.89
C ASP A 241 -10.49 -0.64 29.49
N TYR A 242 -10.31 -0.40 28.18
CA TYR A 242 -9.59 0.79 27.69
C TYR A 242 -10.28 2.09 28.10
N THR A 243 -11.62 2.14 27.92
CA THR A 243 -12.42 3.32 28.25
C THR A 243 -12.37 3.66 29.75
N LYS A 244 -12.44 2.66 30.65
CA LYS A 244 -12.29 2.87 32.09
C LYS A 244 -10.98 3.57 32.43
N LEU A 245 -9.87 3.10 31.85
CA LEU A 245 -8.55 3.70 32.09
C LEU A 245 -8.44 5.11 31.49
N SER A 246 -8.99 5.32 30.29
CA SER A 246 -9.06 6.62 29.63
C SER A 246 -9.86 7.65 30.43
N VAL A 247 -11.05 7.26 30.95
CA VAL A 247 -11.87 8.11 31.80
C VAL A 247 -11.16 8.45 33.10
N LEU A 248 -10.52 7.45 33.75
CA LEU A 248 -9.75 7.70 34.98
C LEU A 248 -8.64 8.72 34.76
N LEU A 249 -7.91 8.61 33.63
CA LEU A 249 -6.88 9.58 33.26
C LEU A 249 -7.47 10.97 33.03
N HIS A 250 -8.61 11.06 32.34
CA HIS A 250 -9.27 12.33 32.05
C HIS A 250 -9.76 13.03 33.32
N VAL A 251 -10.38 12.27 34.24
CA VAL A 251 -10.81 12.76 35.55
C VAL A 251 -9.60 13.22 36.38
N SER A 252 -8.51 12.45 36.36
CA SER A 252 -7.27 12.87 37.05
C SER A 252 -6.70 14.18 36.50
N LEU A 253 -6.68 14.34 35.16
CA LEU A 253 -6.29 15.57 34.48
C LEU A 253 -7.12 16.76 34.98
N THR A 254 -8.45 16.62 34.99
CA THR A 254 -9.35 17.68 35.48
C THR A 254 -9.09 18.00 36.93
N LEU A 255 -8.93 17.00 37.81
CA LEU A 255 -8.62 17.23 39.23
C LEU A 255 -7.31 18.02 39.43
N PHE A 256 -6.23 17.72 38.67
CA PHE A 256 -4.97 18.47 38.76
C PHE A 256 -5.15 19.90 38.27
N ILE A 257 -5.83 20.12 37.15
CA ILE A 257 -6.08 21.49 36.62
C ILE A 257 -6.89 22.30 37.62
N GLU A 258 -7.99 21.77 38.14
CA GLU A 258 -8.83 22.44 39.11
C GLU A 258 -8.10 22.69 40.45
N SER A 259 -7.20 21.78 40.86
CA SER A 259 -6.37 22.00 42.06
C SER A 259 -5.42 23.22 41.89
N VAL A 260 -4.88 23.41 40.67
CA VAL A 260 -4.07 24.61 40.40
C VAL A 260 -4.94 25.87 40.42
N ILE A 261 -6.14 25.83 39.87
CA ILE A 261 -7.09 26.97 39.97
C ILE A 261 -7.41 27.29 41.43
N CYS A 262 -7.60 26.28 42.29
CA CYS A 262 -7.76 26.50 43.72
C CYS A 262 -6.53 27.16 44.37
N ILE A 263 -5.30 26.77 43.97
CA ILE A 263 -4.07 27.40 44.44
C ILE A 263 -4.02 28.89 44.00
N ILE A 264 -4.36 29.14 42.71
CA ILE A 264 -4.38 30.52 42.18
C ILE A 264 -5.40 31.38 42.92
N ILE A 265 -6.61 30.88 43.13
CA ILE A 265 -7.65 31.64 43.88
C ILE A 265 -7.26 31.79 45.33
N GLY A 266 -6.76 30.76 46.00
CA GLY A 266 -6.40 30.80 47.41
C GLY A 266 -5.21 31.74 47.71
N TYR A 267 -4.05 31.45 47.10
CA TYR A 267 -2.85 32.27 47.32
C TYR A 267 -2.93 33.59 46.56
N GLY A 268 -3.45 33.62 45.35
CA GLY A 268 -3.67 34.86 44.60
C GLY A 268 -4.69 35.77 45.28
N GLY A 269 -5.77 35.24 45.87
CA GLY A 269 -6.70 35.99 46.72
C GLY A 269 -6.04 36.56 47.97
N TYR A 270 -5.12 35.82 48.60
CA TYR A 270 -4.30 36.33 49.68
C TYR A 270 -3.40 37.52 49.23
N LEU A 271 -2.85 37.47 48.01
CA LEU A 271 -2.07 38.56 47.42
C LEU A 271 -2.94 39.81 47.13
N VAL A 272 -4.19 39.60 46.70
CA VAL A 272 -5.18 40.66 46.51
C VAL A 272 -5.55 41.29 47.85
N TYR A 273 -5.79 40.49 48.89
CA TYR A 273 -6.08 41.00 50.24
C TYR A 273 -4.94 41.84 50.79
N ASN A 274 -3.67 41.53 50.50
CA ASN A 274 -2.50 42.30 50.88
C ASN A 274 -2.16 43.45 49.91
N GLU A 275 -3.04 43.79 48.99
CA GLU A 275 -2.86 44.90 48.03
C GLU A 275 -1.61 44.77 47.12
N THR A 276 -1.05 43.53 46.98
CA THR A 276 0.07 43.22 46.09
C THR A 276 -0.40 42.80 44.70
N PHE A 277 -1.61 42.29 44.61
CA PHE A 277 -2.33 42.05 43.37
C PHE A 277 -3.63 42.85 43.35
N ASP A 278 -4.11 43.18 42.15
CA ASP A 278 -5.51 43.58 41.95
C ASP A 278 -6.34 42.42 41.35
N ALA A 279 -7.67 42.59 41.32
CA ALA A 279 -8.57 41.59 40.81
C ALA A 279 -8.32 41.27 39.32
N GLY A 280 -7.90 42.26 38.53
CA GLY A 280 -7.53 42.12 37.14
C GLY A 280 -6.26 41.28 36.95
N MET A 281 -5.23 41.48 37.82
CA MET A 281 -4.02 40.65 37.82
C MET A 281 -4.30 39.19 38.13
N LEU A 282 -5.23 38.92 39.04
CA LEU A 282 -5.64 37.55 39.35
C LEU A 282 -6.25 36.87 38.10
N LEU A 283 -7.13 37.58 37.39
CA LEU A 283 -7.77 37.06 36.16
C LEU A 283 -6.74 36.89 35.03
N GLU A 284 -5.83 37.83 34.86
CA GLU A 284 -4.72 37.73 33.90
C GLU A 284 -3.85 36.50 34.17
N PHE A 285 -3.52 36.24 35.45
CA PHE A 285 -2.73 35.07 35.85
C PHE A 285 -3.47 33.75 35.52
N ILE A 286 -4.78 33.67 35.77
CA ILE A 286 -5.62 32.55 35.40
C ILE A 286 -5.61 32.34 33.85
N GLY A 287 -5.66 33.42 33.08
CA GLY A 287 -5.57 33.41 31.64
C GLY A 287 -4.26 32.81 31.10
N TYR A 288 -3.13 33.22 31.71
CA TYR A 288 -1.82 32.64 31.37
C TYR A 288 -1.71 31.17 31.77
N PHE A 289 -2.19 30.82 32.97
CA PHE A 289 -2.22 29.42 33.39
C PHE A 289 -3.02 28.53 32.42
N ASN A 290 -4.19 28.98 31.98
CA ASN A 290 -4.99 28.26 31.00
C ASN A 290 -4.23 28.03 29.68
N SER A 291 -3.35 28.95 29.28
CA SER A 291 -2.50 28.79 28.11
C SER A 291 -1.38 27.75 28.31
N VAL A 292 -1.01 27.38 29.56
CA VAL A 292 -0.01 26.33 29.85
C VAL A 292 -0.60 24.93 29.79
N ILE A 293 -1.91 24.78 29.91
CA ILE A 293 -2.58 23.46 29.93
C ILE A 293 -2.30 22.71 28.62
N TRP A 294 -2.51 23.35 27.48
CA TRP A 294 -2.28 22.75 26.16
C TRP A 294 -0.84 22.27 25.95
N PRO A 295 0.23 23.06 26.19
CA PRO A 295 1.61 22.60 26.15
C PRO A 295 1.89 21.31 26.93
N VAL A 296 1.33 21.18 28.13
CA VAL A 296 1.53 20.00 28.98
C VAL A 296 0.84 18.77 28.36
N MET A 297 -0.38 18.94 27.84
CA MET A 297 -1.09 17.84 27.15
C MET A 297 -0.38 17.42 25.85
N ALA A 298 0.14 18.37 25.10
CA ALA A 298 0.84 18.13 23.84
C ALA A 298 2.08 17.22 23.98
N VAL A 299 2.76 17.23 25.15
CA VAL A 299 3.91 16.34 25.38
C VAL A 299 3.53 14.87 25.25
N SER A 300 2.41 14.46 25.83
CA SER A 300 1.94 13.06 25.78
C SER A 300 1.56 12.66 24.36
N GLU A 301 0.86 13.54 23.65
CA GLU A 301 0.45 13.31 22.26
C GLU A 301 1.65 13.21 21.30
N LEU A 302 2.65 14.10 21.48
CA LEU A 302 3.89 14.08 20.71
C LEU A 302 4.69 12.78 20.87
N ILE A 303 4.71 12.18 22.07
CA ILE A 303 5.37 10.90 22.31
C ILE A 303 4.66 9.79 21.53
N GLY A 304 3.34 9.74 21.60
CA GLY A 304 2.54 8.76 20.86
C GLY A 304 2.72 8.91 19.33
N MET A 305 2.59 10.13 18.84
CA MET A 305 2.77 10.44 17.43
C MET A 305 4.19 10.11 16.95
N HIS A 306 5.23 10.41 17.75
CA HIS A 306 6.60 10.05 17.41
C HIS A 306 6.79 8.54 17.28
N ALA A 307 6.25 7.75 18.20
CA ALA A 307 6.34 6.29 18.16
C ALA A 307 5.65 5.70 16.92
N GLN A 308 4.43 6.13 16.62
CA GLN A 308 3.67 5.70 15.43
C GLN A 308 4.37 6.12 14.15
N GLY A 309 4.76 7.39 14.04
CA GLY A 309 5.45 7.90 12.86
C GLY A 309 6.80 7.22 12.61
N LYS A 310 7.53 6.86 13.67
CA LYS A 310 8.79 6.11 13.54
C LYS A 310 8.55 4.69 13.04
N ALA A 311 7.52 4.02 13.54
CA ALA A 311 7.15 2.67 13.08
C ALA A 311 6.74 2.68 11.60
N SER A 312 5.87 3.61 11.20
CA SER A 312 5.44 3.78 9.80
C SER A 312 6.61 4.14 8.87
N LEU A 313 7.50 5.05 9.31
CA LEU A 313 8.71 5.39 8.54
C LEU A 313 9.65 4.21 8.36
N ASN A 314 9.77 3.32 9.35
CA ASN A 314 10.59 2.11 9.24
C ASN A 314 10.03 1.18 8.15
N ARG A 315 8.71 0.91 8.13
CA ARG A 315 8.07 0.08 7.09
C ARG A 315 8.22 0.69 5.69
N ILE A 316 8.02 2.00 5.55
CA ILE A 316 8.27 2.72 4.29
C ILE A 316 9.75 2.61 3.90
N SER A 317 10.67 2.68 4.86
CA SER A 317 12.11 2.57 4.61
C SER A 317 12.51 1.17 4.16
N GLU A 318 11.89 0.11 4.68
CA GLU A 318 12.08 -1.26 4.21
C GLU A 318 11.75 -1.39 2.72
N LEU A 319 10.61 -0.81 2.27
CA LEU A 319 10.28 -0.77 0.84
C LEU A 319 11.28 0.05 0.02
N LEU A 320 11.68 1.23 0.51
CA LEU A 320 12.59 2.13 -0.21
C LEU A 320 14.03 1.59 -0.29
N ASP A 321 14.45 0.81 0.70
CA ASP A 321 15.77 0.18 0.79
C ASP A 321 15.78 -1.24 0.18
N ALA A 322 14.61 -1.82 -0.15
CA ALA A 322 14.54 -3.11 -0.82
C ALA A 322 15.30 -3.07 -2.15
N THR A 323 16.14 -4.05 -2.38
CA THR A 323 16.89 -4.20 -3.62
C THR A 323 16.21 -5.24 -4.51
N PRO A 324 16.13 -5.01 -5.84
CA PRO A 324 15.66 -6.05 -6.74
C PRO A 324 16.55 -7.28 -6.63
N ASP A 325 15.94 -8.47 -6.47
CA ASP A 325 16.68 -9.73 -6.43
C ASP A 325 17.21 -10.10 -7.82
N VAL A 326 16.43 -9.74 -8.85
CA VAL A 326 16.78 -9.97 -10.26
C VAL A 326 17.11 -8.63 -10.90
N TYR A 327 18.36 -8.45 -11.30
CA TYR A 327 18.87 -7.25 -11.95
C TYR A 327 20.02 -7.57 -12.91
N ASP A 328 20.31 -6.66 -13.81
CA ASP A 328 21.37 -6.83 -14.80
C ASP A 328 22.75 -6.67 -14.16
N ARG A 329 23.64 -7.66 -14.40
CA ARG A 329 25.05 -7.66 -13.98
C ARG A 329 25.92 -7.92 -15.20
N ASP A 330 26.82 -7.00 -15.52
CA ASP A 330 27.82 -7.16 -16.60
C ASP A 330 27.20 -7.69 -17.90
N VAL A 331 26.06 -7.09 -18.30
CA VAL A 331 25.31 -7.51 -19.49
C VAL A 331 25.91 -6.96 -20.78
N GLU A 332 25.83 -7.75 -21.84
CA GLU A 332 26.19 -7.36 -23.17
C GLU A 332 24.94 -6.98 -23.97
N GLN A 333 24.97 -5.86 -24.70
CA GLN A 333 23.86 -5.52 -25.61
C GLN A 333 23.73 -6.56 -26.72
N ILE A 334 22.51 -6.98 -26.99
CA ILE A 334 22.13 -7.85 -28.09
C ILE A 334 21.10 -7.09 -28.91
N ASP A 335 21.39 -6.92 -30.20
CA ASP A 335 20.50 -6.13 -31.06
C ASP A 335 19.30 -6.93 -31.57
N ASP A 336 19.43 -8.27 -31.74
CA ASP A 336 18.38 -9.11 -32.31
C ASP A 336 18.37 -10.49 -31.68
N ILE A 337 17.28 -10.84 -30.97
CA ILE A 337 17.06 -12.18 -30.43
C ILE A 337 16.18 -12.96 -31.42
N ARG A 338 16.67 -14.12 -31.88
CA ARG A 338 15.97 -15.00 -32.85
C ARG A 338 15.09 -16.02 -32.17
N GLY A 339 15.45 -16.42 -30.95
CA GLY A 339 14.65 -17.33 -30.12
C GLY A 339 15.15 -18.78 -30.12
N ASP A 340 16.47 -19.03 -30.28
CA ASP A 340 17.11 -20.29 -29.90
C ASP A 340 17.25 -20.33 -28.38
N ILE A 341 16.77 -21.38 -27.71
CA ILE A 341 16.77 -21.50 -26.24
C ILE A 341 17.38 -22.85 -25.87
N GLU A 342 18.41 -22.83 -25.00
CA GLU A 342 19.10 -24.05 -24.59
C GLU A 342 19.25 -24.10 -23.07
N PHE A 343 18.74 -25.16 -22.46
CA PHE A 343 18.95 -25.50 -21.06
C PHE A 343 20.08 -26.55 -20.96
N LYS A 344 21.02 -26.36 -20.02
CA LYS A 344 22.14 -27.27 -19.75
C LYS A 344 22.23 -27.55 -18.26
N ASP A 345 21.93 -28.77 -17.88
CA ASP A 345 22.06 -29.31 -16.52
C ASP A 345 21.49 -28.36 -15.44
N LEU A 346 20.37 -27.67 -15.79
CA LEU A 346 19.78 -26.67 -14.92
C LEU A 346 19.07 -27.32 -13.75
N THR A 347 19.48 -26.96 -12.54
CA THR A 347 18.79 -27.26 -11.28
C THR A 347 18.30 -25.97 -10.67
N PHE A 348 17.04 -25.94 -10.24
CA PHE A 348 16.42 -24.73 -9.70
C PHE A 348 15.54 -25.02 -8.48
N THR A 349 15.73 -24.19 -7.45
CA THR A 349 14.91 -24.11 -6.24
C THR A 349 14.39 -22.69 -6.11
N TYR A 350 13.10 -22.50 -5.80
CA TYR A 350 12.57 -21.17 -5.51
C TYR A 350 13.24 -20.58 -4.26
N PRO A 351 13.53 -19.27 -4.23
CA PRO A 351 14.23 -18.63 -3.10
C PRO A 351 13.50 -18.71 -1.75
N ASP A 352 12.18 -18.94 -1.76
CA ASP A 352 11.30 -19.07 -0.60
C ASP A 352 10.97 -20.54 -0.26
N GLY A 353 11.59 -21.50 -0.96
CA GLY A 353 11.38 -22.93 -0.79
C GLY A 353 12.68 -23.71 -0.61
N ASP A 354 12.57 -24.90 0.00
CA ASP A 354 13.70 -25.81 0.25
C ASP A 354 13.70 -27.01 -0.72
N VAL A 355 12.75 -27.06 -1.67
CA VAL A 355 12.59 -28.22 -2.59
C VAL A 355 13.07 -27.86 -3.98
N GLU A 356 13.91 -28.70 -4.57
CA GLU A 356 14.29 -28.60 -5.99
C GLU A 356 13.07 -28.81 -6.88
N VAL A 357 12.71 -27.79 -7.64
CA VAL A 357 11.56 -27.82 -8.57
C VAL A 357 11.99 -28.31 -9.95
N LEU A 358 13.22 -28.00 -10.36
CA LEU A 358 13.85 -28.53 -11.57
C LEU A 358 15.18 -29.15 -11.18
N SER A 359 15.45 -30.37 -11.65
CA SER A 359 16.67 -31.11 -11.38
C SER A 359 17.32 -31.59 -12.68
N ASN A 360 18.52 -31.09 -12.96
CA ASN A 360 19.37 -31.48 -14.11
C ASN A 360 18.62 -31.41 -15.46
N VAL A 361 17.91 -30.32 -15.70
CA VAL A 361 17.09 -30.11 -16.89
C VAL A 361 17.99 -29.70 -18.07
N SER A 362 17.97 -30.50 -19.16
CA SER A 362 18.71 -30.24 -20.38
C SER A 362 17.85 -30.49 -21.61
N PHE A 363 17.67 -29.46 -22.44
CA PHE A 363 16.99 -29.55 -23.74
C PHE A 363 17.31 -28.31 -24.59
N LYS A 364 16.98 -28.41 -25.88
CA LYS A 364 17.16 -27.32 -26.82
C LYS A 364 15.91 -27.08 -27.66
N ILE A 365 15.55 -25.80 -27.83
CA ILE A 365 14.52 -25.26 -28.73
C ILE A 365 15.24 -24.45 -29.79
N ASN A 366 15.10 -24.80 -31.08
CA ASN A 366 15.70 -24.03 -32.16
C ASN A 366 14.82 -22.83 -32.53
N ALA A 367 15.47 -21.77 -33.02
CA ALA A 367 14.74 -20.60 -33.51
C ALA A 367 13.73 -20.98 -34.61
N GLY A 368 12.49 -20.51 -34.46
CA GLY A 368 11.40 -20.82 -35.41
C GLY A 368 10.66 -22.13 -35.14
N GLU A 369 11.04 -22.90 -34.13
CA GLU A 369 10.44 -24.20 -33.78
C GLU A 369 9.17 -24.00 -32.93
N ARG A 370 8.14 -24.84 -33.17
CA ARG A 370 6.93 -24.90 -32.33
C ARG A 370 7.09 -26.05 -31.34
N VAL A 371 7.12 -25.73 -30.05
CA VAL A 371 7.45 -26.67 -29.00
C VAL A 371 6.30 -26.80 -27.99
N GLY A 372 5.86 -28.04 -27.76
CA GLY A 372 4.93 -28.37 -26.69
C GLY A 372 5.65 -28.77 -25.42
N LEU A 373 5.33 -28.12 -24.28
CA LEU A 373 5.75 -28.56 -22.94
C LEU A 373 4.59 -29.29 -22.27
N ILE A 374 4.79 -30.55 -21.88
CA ILE A 374 3.76 -31.35 -21.23
C ILE A 374 4.33 -32.09 -20.01
N GLY A 375 3.45 -32.43 -19.08
CA GLY A 375 3.77 -33.16 -17.86
C GLY A 375 2.68 -32.99 -16.80
N ARG A 376 2.81 -33.73 -15.71
CA ARG A 376 1.84 -33.64 -14.59
C ARG A 376 1.78 -32.26 -13.98
N THR A 377 0.68 -31.94 -13.31
CA THR A 377 0.59 -30.71 -12.51
C THR A 377 1.70 -30.70 -11.46
N GLY A 378 2.40 -29.57 -11.33
CA GLY A 378 3.54 -29.43 -10.40
C GLY A 378 4.87 -29.98 -10.92
N SER A 379 4.97 -30.43 -12.18
CA SER A 379 6.24 -30.95 -12.75
C SER A 379 7.27 -29.86 -13.12
N GLY A 380 6.99 -28.57 -12.93
CA GLY A 380 7.97 -27.48 -13.18
C GLY A 380 7.83 -26.79 -14.54
N LYS A 381 6.77 -27.02 -15.34
CA LYS A 381 6.56 -26.41 -16.67
C LYS A 381 6.54 -24.87 -16.64
N THR A 382 5.74 -24.27 -15.77
CA THR A 382 5.68 -22.81 -15.61
C THR A 382 7.01 -22.24 -15.09
N THR A 383 7.73 -23.00 -14.26
CA THR A 383 9.07 -22.61 -13.78
C THR A 383 10.06 -22.49 -14.95
N VAL A 384 10.02 -23.38 -15.94
CA VAL A 384 10.85 -23.26 -17.15
C VAL A 384 10.60 -21.90 -17.85
N VAL A 385 9.34 -21.50 -17.99
CA VAL A 385 8.97 -20.23 -18.60
C VAL A 385 9.43 -19.04 -17.78
N ASP A 386 9.22 -19.09 -16.46
CA ASP A 386 9.67 -18.05 -15.55
C ASP A 386 11.18 -17.79 -15.62
N LEU A 387 11.97 -18.86 -15.82
CA LEU A 387 13.41 -18.76 -15.99
C LEU A 387 13.79 -18.18 -17.36
N ILE A 388 13.11 -18.56 -18.45
CA ILE A 388 13.31 -17.96 -19.79
C ILE A 388 13.05 -16.45 -19.74
N LEU A 389 12.00 -16.01 -19.04
CA LEU A 389 11.62 -14.59 -18.88
C LEU A 389 12.48 -13.84 -17.85
N ARG A 390 13.46 -14.51 -17.25
CA ARG A 390 14.24 -13.97 -16.14
C ARG A 390 13.37 -13.37 -15.03
N THR A 391 12.32 -14.09 -14.67
CA THR A 391 11.50 -13.78 -13.49
C THR A 391 12.30 -14.09 -12.22
N TYR A 392 13.14 -15.11 -12.27
CA TYR A 392 14.12 -15.51 -11.26
C TYR A 392 15.53 -15.59 -11.86
N ASN A 393 16.53 -15.51 -10.99
CA ASN A 393 17.92 -15.74 -11.41
C ASN A 393 18.17 -17.23 -11.62
N VAL A 394 18.97 -17.55 -12.62
CA VAL A 394 19.46 -18.92 -12.89
C VAL A 394 20.97 -19.01 -12.60
N PRO A 395 21.53 -20.20 -12.32
CA PRO A 395 22.97 -20.37 -12.26
C PRO A 395 23.62 -20.02 -13.61
N ASP A 396 24.80 -19.42 -13.57
CA ASP A 396 25.55 -19.07 -14.79
C ASP A 396 25.87 -20.32 -15.62
N GLY A 397 25.75 -20.22 -16.93
CA GLY A 397 26.06 -21.30 -17.85
C GLY A 397 25.00 -22.42 -17.93
N THR A 398 23.81 -22.21 -17.40
CA THR A 398 22.73 -23.23 -17.42
C THR A 398 21.58 -22.90 -18.36
N LEU A 399 21.37 -21.63 -18.72
CA LEU A 399 20.33 -21.20 -19.66
C LEU A 399 20.93 -20.24 -20.68
N PHE A 400 20.77 -20.56 -21.96
CA PHE A 400 21.27 -19.78 -23.08
C PHE A 400 20.12 -19.33 -23.98
N ILE A 401 20.20 -18.11 -24.49
CA ILE A 401 19.35 -17.57 -25.55
C ILE A 401 20.25 -17.15 -26.70
N ASP A 402 20.01 -17.69 -27.90
CA ASP A 402 20.86 -17.50 -29.10
C ASP A 402 22.35 -17.77 -28.81
N GLY A 403 22.63 -18.79 -28.00
CA GLY A 403 23.99 -19.22 -27.64
C GLY A 403 24.69 -18.34 -26.60
N LYS A 404 24.03 -17.29 -26.07
CA LYS A 404 24.54 -16.43 -24.99
C LYS A 404 23.86 -16.78 -23.67
N ASP A 405 24.64 -16.81 -22.59
CA ASP A 405 24.09 -16.99 -21.24
C ASP A 405 23.05 -15.90 -20.93
N VAL A 406 21.88 -16.29 -20.49
CA VAL A 406 20.75 -15.39 -20.20
C VAL A 406 21.09 -14.32 -19.15
N ASN A 407 22.04 -14.62 -18.24
CA ASN A 407 22.52 -13.65 -17.24
C ASN A 407 23.39 -12.55 -17.86
N LYS A 408 23.91 -12.76 -19.06
CA LYS A 408 24.69 -11.77 -19.82
C LYS A 408 23.84 -10.94 -20.78
N ILE A 409 22.56 -11.23 -20.89
CA ILE A 409 21.61 -10.50 -21.73
C ILE A 409 20.81 -9.53 -20.86
N PRO A 410 20.60 -8.25 -21.26
CA PRO A 410 19.73 -7.35 -20.52
C PRO A 410 18.31 -7.92 -20.37
N ILE A 411 17.77 -7.91 -19.15
CA ILE A 411 16.42 -8.40 -18.85
C ILE A 411 15.39 -7.76 -19.79
N LYS A 412 15.55 -6.46 -20.05
CA LYS A 412 14.65 -5.72 -20.94
C LYS A 412 14.68 -6.29 -22.36
N SER A 413 15.85 -6.71 -22.88
CA SER A 413 15.98 -7.32 -24.21
C SER A 413 15.33 -8.69 -24.28
N VAL A 414 15.55 -9.56 -23.28
CA VAL A 414 14.89 -10.87 -23.19
C VAL A 414 13.38 -10.71 -23.17
N ARG A 415 12.87 -9.84 -22.31
CA ARG A 415 11.42 -9.60 -22.18
C ARG A 415 10.84 -8.87 -23.39
N ALA A 416 11.57 -8.03 -24.08
CA ALA A 416 11.14 -7.41 -25.33
C ALA A 416 10.97 -8.45 -26.44
N ALA A 417 11.88 -9.44 -26.51
CA ALA A 417 11.87 -10.50 -27.50
C ALA A 417 10.82 -11.62 -27.22
N ALA A 418 10.19 -11.63 -26.04
CA ALA A 418 9.21 -12.65 -25.66
C ALA A 418 7.81 -12.03 -25.43
N ALA A 419 6.79 -12.61 -26.04
CA ALA A 419 5.38 -12.40 -25.71
C ALA A 419 4.91 -13.55 -24.83
N TYR A 420 4.20 -13.26 -23.74
CA TYR A 420 3.80 -14.24 -22.74
C TYR A 420 2.33 -14.13 -22.38
N VAL A 421 1.63 -15.25 -22.39
CA VAL A 421 0.27 -15.39 -21.87
C VAL A 421 0.32 -16.32 -20.66
N PRO A 422 0.17 -15.80 -19.44
CA PRO A 422 0.20 -16.61 -18.22
C PRO A 422 -1.05 -17.46 -18.06
N GLN A 423 -0.97 -18.51 -17.25
CA GLN A 423 -2.11 -19.36 -16.87
C GLN A 423 -3.21 -18.53 -16.21
N ASP A 424 -2.87 -17.66 -15.26
CA ASP A 424 -3.79 -16.71 -14.65
C ASP A 424 -3.82 -15.40 -15.45
N ASN A 425 -4.78 -15.28 -16.35
CA ASN A 425 -4.91 -14.14 -17.22
C ASN A 425 -5.38 -12.89 -16.48
N PHE A 426 -4.59 -11.83 -16.51
CA PHE A 426 -4.91 -10.54 -15.89
C PHE A 426 -5.29 -9.50 -16.95
N LEU A 427 -6.50 -8.92 -16.80
CA LEU A 427 -6.94 -7.78 -17.59
C LEU A 427 -7.08 -6.56 -16.69
N PHE A 428 -6.62 -5.41 -17.19
CA PHE A 428 -6.73 -4.15 -16.48
C PHE A 428 -8.17 -3.61 -16.55
N SER A 429 -8.56 -2.81 -15.56
CA SER A 429 -9.82 -2.07 -15.57
C SER A 429 -9.73 -0.90 -16.56
N ASP A 430 -9.77 -1.24 -17.85
CA ASP A 430 -9.63 -0.33 -18.99
C ASP A 430 -10.45 -0.89 -20.17
N THR A 431 -10.44 -0.19 -21.30
CA THR A 431 -11.09 -0.68 -22.52
C THR A 431 -10.47 -1.98 -23.02
N ILE A 432 -11.22 -2.75 -23.80
CA ILE A 432 -10.71 -3.96 -24.45
C ILE A 432 -9.55 -3.58 -25.39
N GLU A 433 -9.67 -2.49 -26.13
CA GLU A 433 -8.62 -1.97 -27.01
C GLU A 433 -7.33 -1.68 -26.27
N ASN A 434 -7.39 -0.94 -25.14
CA ASN A 434 -6.24 -0.63 -24.31
C ASN A 434 -5.64 -1.89 -23.67
N ASN A 435 -6.45 -2.88 -23.34
CA ASN A 435 -5.96 -4.16 -22.86
C ASN A 435 -5.17 -4.94 -23.94
N ILE A 436 -5.59 -4.89 -25.20
CA ILE A 436 -4.87 -5.56 -26.30
C ILE A 436 -3.61 -4.78 -26.68
N THR A 437 -3.67 -3.45 -26.77
CA THR A 437 -2.51 -2.59 -27.12
C THR A 437 -1.47 -2.47 -26.01
N PHE A 438 -1.78 -2.93 -24.80
CA PHE A 438 -0.89 -2.82 -23.62
C PHE A 438 0.54 -3.33 -23.87
N ALA A 439 0.72 -4.26 -24.77
CA ALA A 439 2.03 -4.85 -25.08
C ALA A 439 2.89 -4.01 -26.03
N THR A 440 2.38 -2.91 -26.59
CA THR A 440 3.04 -2.08 -27.62
C THR A 440 2.86 -0.60 -27.34
N ASP A 441 3.88 0.22 -27.65
CA ASP A 441 3.82 1.68 -27.57
C ASP A 441 3.18 2.27 -28.85
N GLY A 442 1.94 1.88 -29.16
CA GLY A 442 1.18 2.38 -30.30
C GLY A 442 0.88 1.29 -31.33
N GLY A 443 -0.39 0.97 -31.46
CA GLY A 443 -0.97 0.12 -32.48
C GLY A 443 -2.20 0.82 -33.06
N THR A 444 -2.51 0.57 -34.32
CA THR A 444 -3.74 1.05 -34.93
C THR A 444 -4.92 0.18 -34.50
N HIS A 445 -6.12 0.70 -34.64
CA HIS A 445 -7.34 -0.10 -34.40
C HIS A 445 -7.40 -1.35 -35.29
N ASP A 446 -6.91 -1.24 -36.54
CA ASP A 446 -6.84 -2.36 -37.48
C ASP A 446 -5.91 -3.48 -36.99
N ASP A 447 -4.77 -3.12 -36.36
CA ASP A 447 -3.87 -4.10 -35.74
C ASP A 447 -4.52 -4.82 -34.56
N VAL A 448 -5.29 -4.07 -33.75
CA VAL A 448 -6.05 -4.64 -32.62
C VAL A 448 -7.12 -5.61 -33.12
N GLU A 449 -7.88 -5.22 -34.14
CA GLU A 449 -8.89 -6.06 -34.76
C GLU A 449 -8.29 -7.32 -35.37
N TYR A 450 -7.15 -7.19 -36.06
CA TYR A 450 -6.41 -8.32 -36.60
C TYR A 450 -5.94 -9.30 -35.50
N ALA A 451 -5.35 -8.79 -34.43
CA ALA A 451 -4.92 -9.61 -33.31
C ALA A 451 -6.12 -10.32 -32.63
N ALA A 452 -7.25 -9.62 -32.48
CA ALA A 452 -8.48 -10.18 -31.93
C ALA A 452 -9.08 -11.29 -32.82
N LYS A 453 -9.03 -11.13 -34.15
CA LYS A 453 -9.43 -12.17 -35.12
C LYS A 453 -8.54 -13.40 -35.03
N MET A 454 -7.23 -13.21 -34.92
CA MET A 454 -6.27 -14.31 -34.78
C MET A 454 -6.45 -15.07 -33.46
N ALA A 455 -6.87 -14.38 -32.40
CA ALA A 455 -7.21 -14.98 -31.10
C ALA A 455 -8.66 -15.50 -31.02
N ASP A 456 -9.42 -15.47 -32.10
CA ASP A 456 -10.82 -15.93 -32.20
C ASP A 456 -11.76 -15.25 -31.16
N VAL A 457 -11.55 -13.94 -30.90
CA VAL A 457 -12.34 -13.17 -29.91
C VAL A 457 -13.05 -11.95 -30.51
N HIS A 458 -12.75 -11.59 -31.77
CA HIS A 458 -13.33 -10.44 -32.45
C HIS A 458 -14.86 -10.41 -32.42
N ASP A 459 -15.51 -11.51 -32.83
CA ASP A 459 -16.97 -11.59 -32.89
C ASP A 459 -17.61 -11.38 -31.51
N ASN A 460 -17.01 -11.93 -30.46
CA ASN A 460 -17.46 -11.68 -29.10
C ASN A 460 -17.28 -10.21 -28.65
N ILE A 461 -16.24 -9.53 -29.14
CA ILE A 461 -16.01 -8.12 -28.82
C ILE A 461 -17.05 -7.23 -29.51
N ILE A 462 -17.41 -7.53 -30.74
CA ILE A 462 -18.42 -6.79 -31.49
C ILE A 462 -19.81 -6.88 -30.85
N ASP A 463 -20.11 -7.97 -30.15
CA ASP A 463 -21.36 -8.15 -29.41
C ASP A 463 -21.48 -7.24 -28.17
N PHE A 464 -20.40 -6.64 -27.69
CA PHE A 464 -20.48 -5.68 -26.58
C PHE A 464 -21.07 -4.32 -27.05
N PRO A 465 -21.84 -3.63 -26.18
CA PRO A 465 -22.50 -2.36 -26.54
C PRO A 465 -21.55 -1.27 -27.06
N LEU A 466 -20.31 -1.23 -26.56
CA LEU A 466 -19.27 -0.27 -26.95
C LEU A 466 -18.12 -0.97 -27.69
N GLN A 467 -18.30 -2.23 -28.10
CA GLN A 467 -17.31 -3.01 -28.83
C GLN A 467 -15.92 -2.93 -28.16
N TYR A 468 -14.88 -2.59 -28.88
CA TYR A 468 -13.51 -2.44 -28.37
C TYR A 468 -13.34 -1.35 -27.30
N ASN A 469 -14.25 -0.36 -27.27
CA ASN A 469 -14.28 0.69 -26.25
C ASN A 469 -15.00 0.25 -24.96
N SER A 470 -15.48 -0.97 -24.88
CA SER A 470 -16.09 -1.52 -23.67
C SER A 470 -15.06 -1.63 -22.56
N VAL A 471 -15.35 -0.98 -21.40
CA VAL A 471 -14.48 -1.01 -20.22
C VAL A 471 -14.70 -2.31 -19.47
N LEU A 472 -13.61 -3.01 -19.20
CA LEU A 472 -13.58 -4.21 -18.38
C LEU A 472 -13.53 -3.82 -16.90
N GLY A 473 -14.30 -4.51 -16.05
CA GLY A 473 -14.21 -4.35 -14.60
C GLY A 473 -12.88 -4.85 -14.03
N GLU A 474 -12.70 -4.68 -12.72
CA GLU A 474 -11.49 -5.15 -12.04
C GLU A 474 -11.17 -6.61 -12.40
N ARG A 475 -9.94 -6.87 -12.82
CA ARG A 475 -9.46 -8.19 -13.25
C ARG A 475 -10.29 -8.83 -14.37
N GLY A 476 -11.01 -8.03 -15.16
CA GLY A 476 -11.82 -8.53 -16.28
C GLY A 476 -13.07 -9.33 -15.83
N VAL A 477 -13.69 -8.94 -14.72
CA VAL A 477 -14.87 -9.62 -14.14
C VAL A 477 -16.08 -9.63 -15.09
N THR A 478 -16.13 -8.71 -16.05
CA THR A 478 -17.25 -8.56 -17.00
C THR A 478 -17.22 -9.53 -18.19
N VAL A 479 -16.14 -10.28 -18.37
CA VAL A 479 -15.95 -11.23 -19.48
C VAL A 479 -15.81 -12.65 -18.95
N SER A 480 -16.20 -13.65 -19.78
CA SER A 480 -16.04 -15.05 -19.43
C SER A 480 -14.55 -15.45 -19.36
N GLY A 481 -14.24 -16.57 -18.68
CA GLY A 481 -12.87 -17.08 -18.59
C GLY A 481 -12.22 -17.28 -19.96
N GLY A 482 -12.95 -17.88 -20.92
CA GLY A 482 -12.47 -18.09 -22.28
C GLY A 482 -12.29 -16.78 -23.07
N GLN A 483 -13.18 -15.79 -22.89
CA GLN A 483 -12.99 -14.46 -23.49
C GLN A 483 -11.76 -13.77 -22.91
N LYS A 484 -11.56 -13.86 -21.60
CA LYS A 484 -10.39 -13.31 -20.91
C LYS A 484 -9.07 -13.90 -21.42
N GLN A 485 -9.03 -15.23 -21.59
CA GLN A 485 -7.88 -15.90 -22.19
C GLN A 485 -7.60 -15.39 -23.61
N ARG A 486 -8.62 -15.35 -24.47
CA ARG A 486 -8.47 -14.92 -25.86
C ARG A 486 -8.07 -13.45 -26.01
N ILE A 487 -8.57 -12.55 -25.17
CA ILE A 487 -8.09 -11.15 -25.10
C ILE A 487 -6.62 -11.09 -24.70
N SER A 488 -6.19 -11.95 -23.75
CA SER A 488 -4.78 -12.04 -23.35
C SER A 488 -3.89 -12.61 -24.46
N ILE A 489 -4.39 -13.55 -25.25
CA ILE A 489 -3.71 -14.05 -26.46
C ILE A 489 -3.59 -12.92 -27.49
N ALA A 490 -4.67 -12.18 -27.78
CA ALA A 490 -4.65 -11.02 -28.69
C ALA A 490 -3.60 -9.98 -28.25
N ARG A 491 -3.50 -9.67 -26.94
CA ARG A 491 -2.45 -8.83 -26.38
C ARG A 491 -1.04 -9.35 -26.70
N ALA A 492 -0.81 -10.63 -26.54
CA ALA A 492 0.49 -11.24 -26.82
C ALA A 492 0.83 -11.22 -28.32
N LEU A 493 -0.17 -11.48 -29.19
CA LEU A 493 0.00 -11.43 -30.64
C LEU A 493 0.30 -10.02 -31.15
N MET A 494 -0.33 -9.02 -30.55
CA MET A 494 -0.09 -7.61 -30.85
C MET A 494 1.40 -7.22 -30.71
N LYS A 495 2.13 -7.82 -29.76
CA LYS A 495 3.57 -7.60 -29.57
C LYS A 495 4.44 -8.12 -30.71
N ASN A 496 3.98 -9.10 -31.46
CA ASN A 496 4.67 -9.71 -32.60
C ASN A 496 6.13 -10.15 -32.33
N ALA A 497 6.42 -10.56 -31.11
CA ALA A 497 7.76 -10.92 -30.63
C ALA A 497 8.31 -12.19 -31.31
N PRO A 498 9.66 -12.37 -31.43
CA PRO A 498 10.29 -13.59 -31.93
C PRO A 498 9.88 -14.85 -31.15
N ILE A 499 9.73 -14.75 -29.85
CA ILE A 499 9.33 -15.85 -28.97
C ILE A 499 7.91 -15.60 -28.47
N LEU A 500 7.00 -16.58 -28.62
CA LEU A 500 5.67 -16.59 -28.00
C LEU A 500 5.59 -17.73 -27.01
N ILE A 501 5.13 -17.44 -25.80
CA ILE A 501 4.94 -18.41 -24.75
C ILE A 501 3.47 -18.38 -24.32
N LEU A 502 2.81 -19.53 -24.41
CA LEU A 502 1.42 -19.72 -24.01
C LEU A 502 1.39 -20.74 -22.87
N ASP A 503 1.11 -20.29 -21.64
CA ASP A 503 1.07 -21.15 -20.46
C ASP A 503 -0.39 -21.51 -20.14
N ASP A 504 -0.80 -22.73 -20.51
CA ASP A 504 -2.16 -23.28 -20.34
C ASP A 504 -3.30 -22.34 -20.78
N SER A 505 -2.98 -21.46 -21.74
CA SER A 505 -3.81 -20.31 -22.11
C SER A 505 -4.88 -20.61 -23.16
N VAL A 506 -5.08 -21.88 -23.53
CA VAL A 506 -6.17 -22.37 -24.42
C VAL A 506 -7.07 -23.40 -23.73
N SER A 507 -6.86 -23.67 -22.45
CA SER A 507 -7.60 -24.73 -21.71
C SER A 507 -9.05 -24.37 -21.36
N ALA A 508 -9.38 -23.07 -21.26
CA ALA A 508 -10.72 -22.60 -20.88
C ALA A 508 -11.64 -22.31 -22.08
N VAL A 509 -11.20 -22.66 -23.29
CA VAL A 509 -12.02 -22.53 -24.50
C VAL A 509 -12.50 -23.91 -24.98
N ASP A 510 -13.54 -23.93 -25.81
CA ASP A 510 -14.01 -25.15 -26.44
C ASP A 510 -13.04 -25.68 -27.52
N VAL A 511 -13.10 -26.96 -27.83
CA VAL A 511 -12.16 -27.66 -28.76
C VAL A 511 -12.15 -27.03 -30.16
N LYS A 512 -13.27 -26.48 -30.63
CA LYS A 512 -13.35 -25.84 -31.95
C LYS A 512 -12.59 -24.53 -31.96
N THR A 513 -12.80 -23.70 -30.96
CA THR A 513 -12.09 -22.44 -30.75
C THR A 513 -10.59 -22.66 -30.51
N GLU A 514 -10.23 -23.67 -29.71
CA GLU A 514 -8.82 -24.07 -29.51
C GLU A 514 -8.12 -24.40 -30.83
N LYS A 515 -8.71 -25.26 -31.67
CA LYS A 515 -8.15 -25.59 -32.97
C LYS A 515 -8.07 -24.40 -33.92
N ALA A 516 -9.04 -23.50 -33.90
CA ALA A 516 -8.99 -22.28 -34.70
C ALA A 516 -7.82 -21.38 -34.29
N ILE A 517 -7.64 -21.16 -32.98
CA ILE A 517 -6.52 -20.35 -32.43
C ILE A 517 -5.18 -20.98 -32.81
N LEU A 518 -5.00 -22.30 -32.60
CA LEU A 518 -3.75 -22.99 -32.91
C LEU A 518 -3.43 -22.96 -34.41
N GLY A 519 -4.44 -23.11 -35.27
CA GLY A 519 -4.31 -23.00 -36.74
C GLY A 519 -3.90 -21.57 -37.16
N ASN A 520 -4.51 -20.53 -36.59
CA ASN A 520 -4.17 -19.15 -36.82
C ASN A 520 -2.71 -18.86 -36.37
N LEU A 521 -2.33 -19.37 -35.21
CA LEU A 521 -0.97 -19.22 -34.66
C LEU A 521 0.07 -19.89 -35.56
N ALA A 522 -0.19 -21.10 -36.03
CA ALA A 522 0.74 -21.82 -36.92
C ALA A 522 1.02 -21.04 -38.21
N SER A 523 -0.01 -20.43 -38.82
CA SER A 523 0.14 -19.63 -40.03
C SER A 523 0.80 -18.27 -39.79
N MET A 524 0.40 -17.56 -38.73
CA MET A 524 0.91 -16.21 -38.41
C MET A 524 2.35 -16.23 -37.93
N ARG A 525 2.78 -17.30 -37.29
CA ARG A 525 4.07 -17.42 -36.60
C ARG A 525 5.08 -18.29 -37.31
N GLU A 526 4.91 -18.54 -38.60
CA GLU A 526 5.89 -19.29 -39.41
C GLU A 526 7.29 -18.67 -39.28
N GLY A 527 8.28 -19.49 -38.93
CA GLY A 527 9.67 -19.04 -38.68
C GLY A 527 9.91 -18.33 -37.35
N LYS A 528 8.92 -18.25 -36.43
CA LYS A 528 9.08 -17.70 -35.08
C LYS A 528 8.87 -18.77 -34.01
N THR A 529 9.69 -18.71 -32.97
CA THR A 529 9.62 -19.69 -31.85
C THR A 529 8.30 -19.57 -31.10
N THR A 530 7.63 -20.70 -30.92
CA THR A 530 6.37 -20.78 -30.14
C THR A 530 6.49 -21.90 -29.12
N ILE A 531 6.29 -21.57 -27.84
CA ILE A 531 6.30 -22.52 -26.73
C ILE A 531 4.88 -22.59 -26.17
N LEU A 532 4.29 -23.78 -26.20
CA LEU A 532 2.94 -24.03 -25.71
C LEU A 532 2.99 -25.02 -24.54
N ILE A 533 2.62 -24.55 -23.35
CA ILE A 533 2.40 -25.44 -22.20
C ILE A 533 0.95 -25.88 -22.23
N ALA A 534 0.73 -27.17 -22.22
CA ALA A 534 -0.60 -27.74 -22.22
C ALA A 534 -0.72 -28.93 -21.26
N HIS A 535 -1.94 -29.19 -20.82
CA HIS A 535 -2.32 -30.38 -20.07
C HIS A 535 -2.99 -31.44 -20.94
N ARG A 536 -3.37 -31.07 -22.17
CA ARG A 536 -3.99 -31.99 -23.16
C ARG A 536 -3.01 -32.34 -24.26
N ILE A 537 -2.95 -33.62 -24.61
CA ILE A 537 -2.13 -34.11 -25.73
C ILE A 537 -2.62 -33.52 -27.04
N SER A 538 -3.95 -33.47 -27.24
CA SER A 538 -4.58 -32.94 -28.47
C SER A 538 -4.19 -31.48 -28.78
N THR A 539 -3.72 -30.74 -27.82
CA THR A 539 -3.25 -29.35 -27.99
C THR A 539 -1.83 -29.28 -28.56
N ILE A 540 -1.00 -30.30 -28.33
CA ILE A 540 0.43 -30.29 -28.66
C ILE A 540 0.87 -31.39 -29.63
N GLU A 541 -0.01 -32.32 -30.03
CA GLU A 541 0.34 -33.46 -30.90
C GLU A 541 0.90 -33.04 -32.27
N ASP A 542 0.47 -31.86 -32.78
CA ASP A 542 0.92 -31.28 -34.05
C ASP A 542 2.14 -30.36 -33.92
N MET A 543 2.82 -30.29 -32.74
CA MET A 543 4.02 -29.50 -32.54
C MET A 543 5.25 -30.17 -33.15
N ASP A 544 6.21 -29.34 -33.59
CA ASP A 544 7.44 -29.84 -34.21
C ASP A 544 8.30 -30.62 -33.23
N LYS A 545 8.18 -30.30 -31.92
CA LYS A 545 8.87 -30.95 -30.82
C LYS A 545 8.01 -30.92 -29.57
N ILE A 546 8.05 -32.00 -28.80
CA ILE A 546 7.42 -32.08 -27.46
C ILE A 546 8.51 -32.37 -26.44
N ILE A 547 8.48 -31.64 -25.33
CA ILE A 547 9.34 -31.84 -24.17
C ILE A 547 8.45 -32.36 -23.03
N PHE A 548 8.67 -33.62 -22.64
CA PHE A 548 7.95 -34.26 -21.54
C PHE A 548 8.72 -34.09 -20.24
N ILE A 549 8.11 -33.37 -19.27
CA ILE A 549 8.69 -33.09 -17.97
C ILE A 549 7.87 -33.82 -16.89
N ASP A 550 8.53 -34.61 -16.08
CA ASP A 550 7.92 -35.24 -14.90
C ASP A 550 8.84 -35.12 -13.70
N ASN A 551 8.26 -34.83 -12.51
CA ASN A 551 9.00 -34.65 -11.25
C ASN A 551 10.24 -33.73 -11.37
N GLY A 552 10.12 -32.63 -12.09
CA GLY A 552 11.20 -31.65 -12.26
C GLY A 552 12.32 -32.05 -13.21
N GLN A 553 12.18 -33.16 -13.94
CA GLN A 553 13.19 -33.66 -14.89
C GLN A 553 12.62 -33.78 -16.29
N VAL A 554 13.46 -33.59 -17.30
CA VAL A 554 13.11 -33.90 -18.70
C VAL A 554 13.25 -35.40 -18.89
N VAL A 555 12.11 -36.06 -19.09
CA VAL A 555 12.03 -37.51 -19.28
C VAL A 555 12.31 -37.90 -20.74
N ALA A 556 11.72 -37.14 -21.69
CA ALA A 556 11.89 -37.40 -23.12
C ALA A 556 11.69 -36.12 -23.93
N VAL A 557 12.34 -36.05 -25.10
CA VAL A 557 12.20 -34.98 -26.10
C VAL A 557 12.10 -35.62 -27.50
N GLY A 558 11.07 -35.24 -28.26
CA GLY A 558 10.85 -35.74 -29.61
C GLY A 558 9.54 -35.22 -30.18
N ASP A 559 9.13 -35.70 -31.36
CA ASP A 559 7.78 -35.49 -31.87
C ASP A 559 6.78 -36.47 -31.23
N HIS A 560 5.48 -36.26 -31.43
CA HIS A 560 4.41 -37.07 -30.85
C HIS A 560 4.58 -38.57 -31.14
N VAL A 561 4.89 -38.93 -32.40
CA VAL A 561 5.02 -40.32 -32.82
C VAL A 561 6.22 -40.99 -32.16
N THR A 562 7.37 -40.35 -32.20
CA THR A 562 8.60 -40.84 -31.55
C THR A 562 8.41 -41.03 -30.04
N LEU A 563 7.75 -40.09 -29.37
CA LEU A 563 7.50 -40.19 -27.91
C LEU A 563 6.54 -41.31 -27.56
N CYS A 564 5.52 -41.55 -28.39
CA CYS A 564 4.61 -42.69 -28.21
C CYS A 564 5.31 -44.05 -28.35
N GLU A 565 6.39 -44.13 -29.15
CA GLU A 565 7.17 -45.34 -29.35
C GLU A 565 8.27 -45.53 -28.31
N THR A 566 8.93 -44.44 -27.86
CA THR A 566 10.16 -44.49 -27.07
C THR A 566 9.96 -44.24 -25.58
N CYS A 567 8.85 -43.58 -25.19
CA CYS A 567 8.59 -43.17 -23.80
C CYS A 567 7.29 -43.80 -23.26
N PRO A 568 7.36 -44.89 -22.47
CA PRO A 568 6.19 -45.56 -21.92
C PRO A 568 5.30 -44.65 -21.04
N GLU A 569 5.92 -43.73 -20.29
CA GLU A 569 5.21 -42.78 -19.43
C GLU A 569 4.37 -41.79 -20.26
N TYR A 570 4.94 -41.27 -21.35
CA TYR A 570 4.22 -40.41 -22.27
C TYR A 570 3.07 -41.16 -22.94
N LYS A 571 3.32 -42.37 -23.44
CA LYS A 571 2.31 -43.23 -24.04
C LYS A 571 1.16 -43.50 -23.07
N SER A 572 1.48 -43.86 -21.81
CA SER A 572 0.45 -44.08 -20.79
C SER A 572 -0.43 -42.84 -20.57
N MET A 573 0.15 -41.65 -20.62
CA MET A 573 -0.61 -40.40 -20.51
C MET A 573 -1.51 -40.15 -21.72
N VAL A 574 -1.03 -40.44 -22.94
CA VAL A 574 -1.82 -40.40 -24.19
C VAL A 574 -3.01 -41.33 -24.10
N ASP A 575 -2.77 -42.62 -23.74
CA ASP A 575 -3.81 -43.65 -23.65
C ASP A 575 -4.87 -43.28 -22.61
N LEU A 576 -4.48 -42.74 -21.44
CA LEU A 576 -5.42 -42.29 -20.41
C LEU A 576 -6.29 -41.13 -20.90
N GLN A 577 -5.70 -40.11 -21.52
CA GLN A 577 -6.48 -38.98 -22.03
C GLN A 577 -7.44 -39.39 -23.15
N ARG A 578 -7.03 -40.30 -24.01
CA ARG A 578 -7.89 -40.84 -25.06
C ARG A 578 -9.09 -41.63 -24.52
N LEU A 579 -8.88 -42.46 -23.50
CA LEU A 579 -9.97 -43.15 -22.80
C LEU A 579 -10.94 -42.17 -22.14
N ASP A 580 -10.45 -41.11 -21.51
CA ASP A 580 -11.31 -40.07 -20.91
C ASP A 580 -12.15 -39.32 -21.95
N GLU A 581 -11.60 -39.05 -23.14
CA GLU A 581 -12.33 -38.42 -24.25
C GLU A 581 -13.39 -39.36 -24.85
N GLU A 582 -13.08 -40.65 -25.02
CA GLU A 582 -14.02 -41.66 -25.49
C GLU A 582 -15.20 -41.86 -24.50
N HIS A 583 -14.92 -41.85 -23.17
CA HIS A 583 -15.95 -41.89 -22.13
C HIS A 583 -16.87 -40.68 -22.18
N LYS A 584 -16.33 -39.48 -22.25
CA LYS A 584 -17.12 -38.24 -22.35
C LYS A 584 -17.98 -38.18 -23.60
N THR A 585 -17.46 -38.68 -24.70
CA THR A 585 -18.20 -38.72 -25.99
C THR A 585 -19.33 -39.75 -25.96
N SER A 586 -19.16 -40.89 -25.28
CA SER A 586 -20.22 -41.90 -25.10
C SER A 586 -21.31 -41.42 -24.14
N GLU A 587 -20.96 -40.79 -23.02
CA GLU A 587 -21.93 -40.20 -22.10
C GLU A 587 -22.75 -39.06 -22.75
N ALA A 588 -22.12 -38.20 -23.56
CA ALA A 588 -22.82 -37.16 -24.30
C ALA A 588 -23.83 -37.73 -25.30
N LYS A 589 -23.47 -38.81 -26.02
CA LYS A 589 -24.39 -39.51 -26.93
C LYS A 589 -25.53 -40.21 -26.20
N GLU A 590 -25.31 -40.79 -25.03
CA GLU A 590 -26.36 -41.39 -24.21
C GLU A 590 -27.34 -40.33 -23.65
N VAL A 591 -26.86 -39.15 -23.29
CA VAL A 591 -27.71 -38.03 -22.86
C VAL A 591 -28.53 -37.48 -24.02
N GLU A 592 -27.95 -37.33 -25.23
CA GLU A 592 -28.70 -36.93 -26.44
C GLU A 592 -29.73 -37.97 -26.89
N ALA A 593 -29.47 -39.27 -26.69
CA ALA A 593 -30.41 -40.34 -27.03
C ALA A 593 -31.55 -40.48 -26.00
N ASN A 594 -31.42 -39.93 -24.80
CA ASN A 594 -32.42 -39.98 -23.74
C ASN A 594 -33.25 -38.68 -23.59
N VAL A 595 -33.02 -37.65 -24.42
CA VAL A 595 -33.82 -36.41 -24.53
C VAL A 595 -34.68 -36.51 -25.79
#